data_d6fedafdaeb77077c8d33ba5743c8e66
#
_entry.id   d6fedafdaeb77077c8d33ba5743c8e66
#
_cell.length_a   1.000
_cell.length_b   1.000
_cell.length_c   1.000
_cell.angle_alpha   90.00
_cell.angle_beta   90.00
_cell.angle_gamma   90.00
#
_symmetry.space_group_name_H-M   'P 1'
#
loop_
_entity.id
_entity.type
_entity.pdbx_description
1 polymer ?
#
loop_
_entity_poly.entity_id
_entity_poly.type
_entity_poly.pdbx_seq_one_letter_code
_entity_poly.pdbx_strand_id
1 'polypeptide(L)'
;MFLHLVLLPLLVFVPLHLSVLAVRVANAPELGWPELAPAAVFLAALLVVWGALRFGRYAGSPAVPSAAMALLGTGIALQYRIGTLRTVEAPTPSQLALPIGIATMLAVWLLLRRRRIERLEPLWGVFLGAAVAVIAGVIVAGRGFRGAFYLAGGMNPVEIVKPLLVVSVASLLSGHRRLLRRGFLGIPLPPLNILATVGVLWAPPMLLLVAQGDLGMFALMNATLLVMLYAVTNRSLYLVGGFAALFAVAAVAIPMTERGRVRLAAWLDPFSSETGTGWQILQALVAYYSGGIWGTGFGAGSPNAVPIVESDFVYAIVGEELGMTGCAAVLLLYGALVFGGLRIASRARSAYASCVATGLTACLGLQTLLNVGGCTKAIPLTGIPLPLLSHGGSSLVTTLLMTGLLLAISDEEPPLGARSGRS
;
A
#
# COMPACT_ATOMS: atom_id res chain seq x y z
N MET A 1 10.34 -20.00 11.28
CA MET A 1 10.48 -18.54 11.17
C MET A 1 11.64 -18.12 10.28
N PHE A 2 12.89 -18.59 10.50
CA PHE A 2 14.03 -18.23 9.65
C PHE A 2 13.81 -18.56 8.17
N LEU A 3 13.37 -19.80 7.87
CA LEU A 3 13.18 -20.25 6.49
C LEU A 3 12.21 -19.35 5.71
N HIS A 4 11.11 -18.94 6.30
CA HIS A 4 10.10 -18.10 5.62
C HIS A 4 10.51 -16.62 5.57
N LEU A 5 11.09 -16.10 6.64
CA LEU A 5 11.40 -14.66 6.75
C LEU A 5 12.64 -14.26 5.97
N VAL A 6 13.61 -15.17 5.79
CA VAL A 6 14.89 -14.87 5.15
C VAL A 6 14.95 -15.49 3.76
N LEU A 7 14.57 -16.76 3.64
CA LEU A 7 14.74 -17.50 2.38
C LEU A 7 13.86 -16.95 1.25
N LEU A 8 12.58 -16.72 1.51
CA LEU A 8 11.66 -16.21 0.47
C LEU A 8 12.10 -14.84 -0.08
N PRO A 9 12.39 -13.82 0.75
CA PRO A 9 12.90 -12.55 0.24
C PRO A 9 14.21 -12.68 -0.54
N LEU A 10 15.13 -13.53 -0.09
CA LEU A 10 16.39 -13.78 -0.81
C LEU A 10 16.18 -14.49 -2.14
N LEU A 11 15.30 -15.50 -2.18
CA LEU A 11 14.99 -16.22 -3.44
C LEU A 11 14.37 -15.28 -4.50
N VAL A 12 13.69 -14.22 -4.07
CA VAL A 12 13.13 -13.23 -4.99
C VAL A 12 14.19 -12.19 -5.36
N PHE A 13 14.87 -11.60 -4.37
CA PHE A 13 15.80 -10.49 -4.59
C PHE A 13 17.07 -10.88 -5.33
N VAL A 14 17.71 -12.00 -4.94
CA VAL A 14 19.03 -12.37 -5.45
C VAL A 14 19.03 -12.59 -6.96
N PRO A 15 18.11 -13.36 -7.56
CA PRO A 15 18.07 -13.52 -9.01
C PRO A 15 17.84 -12.20 -9.76
N LEU A 16 16.94 -11.34 -9.24
CA LEU A 16 16.67 -10.04 -9.86
C LEU A 16 17.93 -9.16 -9.83
N HIS A 17 18.56 -9.04 -8.67
CA HIS A 17 19.74 -8.18 -8.55
C HIS A 17 20.92 -8.70 -9.39
N LEU A 18 21.17 -10.01 -9.41
CA LEU A 18 22.20 -10.62 -10.24
C LEU A 18 21.95 -10.42 -11.73
N SER A 19 20.69 -10.46 -12.19
CA SER A 19 20.35 -10.21 -13.59
C SER A 19 20.68 -8.77 -13.99
N VAL A 20 20.38 -7.77 -13.15
CA VAL A 20 20.76 -6.37 -13.44
C VAL A 20 22.27 -6.20 -13.45
N LEU A 21 22.99 -6.84 -12.51
CA LEU A 21 24.45 -6.79 -12.47
C LEU A 21 25.05 -7.43 -13.74
N ALA A 22 24.53 -8.58 -14.18
CA ALA A 22 25.01 -9.25 -15.39
C ALA A 22 24.88 -8.36 -16.64
N VAL A 23 23.73 -7.70 -16.82
CA VAL A 23 23.51 -6.76 -17.94
C VAL A 23 24.46 -5.56 -17.84
N ARG A 24 24.72 -5.06 -16.63
CA ARG A 24 25.62 -3.92 -16.43
C ARG A 24 27.07 -4.28 -16.69
N VAL A 25 27.55 -5.40 -16.15
CA VAL A 25 28.92 -5.87 -16.37
C VAL A 25 29.19 -6.13 -17.85
N ALA A 26 28.18 -6.60 -18.60
CA ALA A 26 28.29 -6.75 -20.05
C ALA A 26 28.48 -5.40 -20.79
N ASN A 27 27.94 -4.31 -20.24
CA ASN A 27 28.02 -2.97 -20.84
C ASN A 27 29.15 -2.09 -20.25
N ALA A 28 29.58 -2.36 -19.00
CA ALA A 28 30.64 -1.63 -18.31
C ALA A 28 31.32 -2.59 -17.30
N PRO A 29 32.52 -3.11 -17.60
CA PRO A 29 33.13 -4.20 -16.84
C PRO A 29 33.64 -3.82 -15.44
N GLU A 30 33.55 -2.55 -15.04
CA GLU A 30 33.97 -2.12 -13.71
C GLU A 30 32.83 -2.24 -12.70
N LEU A 31 32.91 -3.22 -11.80
CA LEU A 31 32.06 -3.35 -10.64
C LEU A 31 32.57 -2.45 -9.52
N GLY A 32 31.81 -1.37 -9.24
CA GLY A 32 32.09 -0.47 -8.12
C GLY A 32 31.16 -0.70 -6.94
N TRP A 33 31.37 0.06 -5.87
CA TRP A 33 30.48 0.05 -4.71
C TRP A 33 29.00 0.40 -5.03
N PRO A 34 28.70 1.34 -5.96
CA PRO A 34 27.33 1.68 -6.30
C PRO A 34 26.48 0.50 -6.79
N GLU A 35 27.09 -0.49 -7.43
CA GLU A 35 26.43 -1.69 -7.94
C GLU A 35 26.08 -2.67 -6.83
N LEU A 36 26.87 -2.73 -5.78
CA LEU A 36 26.68 -3.63 -4.63
C LEU A 36 25.84 -3.01 -3.51
N ALA A 37 25.76 -1.67 -3.45
CA ALA A 37 25.06 -0.96 -2.40
C ALA A 37 23.58 -1.38 -2.22
N PRO A 38 22.75 -1.58 -3.26
CA PRO A 38 21.37 -2.03 -3.10
C PRO A 38 21.27 -3.42 -2.45
N ALA A 39 22.17 -4.32 -2.78
CA ALA A 39 22.24 -5.65 -2.16
C ALA A 39 22.65 -5.54 -0.68
N ALA A 40 23.66 -4.74 -0.37
CA ALA A 40 24.09 -4.50 1.01
C ALA A 40 22.97 -3.87 1.85
N VAL A 41 22.26 -2.87 1.31
CA VAL A 41 21.13 -2.21 1.97
C VAL A 41 19.99 -3.19 2.22
N PHE A 42 19.61 -3.99 1.22
CA PHE A 42 18.55 -4.98 1.38
C PHE A 42 18.91 -6.06 2.41
N LEU A 43 20.14 -6.61 2.33
CA LEU A 43 20.62 -7.61 3.29
C LEU A 43 20.67 -7.05 4.71
N ALA A 44 21.17 -5.82 4.88
CA ALA A 44 21.16 -5.15 6.19
C ALA A 44 19.73 -4.99 6.72
N ALA A 45 18.79 -4.52 5.90
CA ALA A 45 17.40 -4.39 6.26
C ALA A 45 16.78 -5.74 6.68
N LEU A 46 17.04 -6.79 5.89
CA LEU A 46 16.54 -8.14 6.16
C LEU A 46 17.11 -8.70 7.48
N LEU A 47 18.41 -8.52 7.72
CA LEU A 47 19.08 -8.95 8.95
C LEU A 47 18.56 -8.18 10.17
N VAL A 48 18.35 -6.87 10.06
CA VAL A 48 17.80 -6.04 11.14
C VAL A 48 16.38 -6.51 11.49
N VAL A 49 15.51 -6.70 10.50
CA VAL A 49 14.14 -7.17 10.71
C VAL A 49 14.14 -8.58 11.29
N TRP A 50 14.91 -9.50 10.71
CA TRP A 50 15.04 -10.86 11.22
C TRP A 50 15.57 -10.90 12.66
N GLY A 51 16.64 -10.16 12.94
CA GLY A 51 17.25 -10.07 14.27
C GLY A 51 16.29 -9.50 15.29
N ALA A 52 15.63 -8.38 14.97
CA ALA A 52 14.64 -7.76 15.84
C ALA A 52 13.50 -8.71 16.19
N LEU A 53 12.91 -9.40 15.19
CA LEU A 53 11.83 -10.35 15.41
C LEU A 53 12.31 -11.60 16.17
N ARG A 54 13.55 -12.06 15.91
CA ARG A 54 14.14 -13.24 16.58
C ARG A 54 14.47 -12.98 18.06
N PHE A 55 15.18 -11.87 18.33
CA PHE A 55 15.55 -11.48 19.68
C PHE A 55 14.37 -10.91 20.47
N GLY A 56 13.45 -10.23 19.80
CA GLY A 56 12.18 -9.78 20.39
C GLY A 56 11.20 -10.91 20.67
N ARG A 57 11.51 -12.16 20.31
CA ARG A 57 10.66 -13.36 20.52
C ARG A 57 9.28 -13.19 19.89
N TYR A 58 9.26 -12.74 18.62
CA TYR A 58 8.02 -12.66 17.85
C TYR A 58 7.36 -14.03 17.72
N ALA A 59 6.11 -14.13 18.15
CA ALA A 59 5.33 -15.38 18.16
C ALA A 59 4.25 -15.43 17.06
N GLY A 60 4.06 -14.33 16.33
CA GLY A 60 3.03 -14.22 15.29
C GLY A 60 3.38 -14.95 13.99
N SER A 61 2.48 -14.80 13.00
CA SER A 61 2.63 -15.42 11.68
C SER A 61 3.78 -14.78 10.89
N PRO A 62 4.72 -15.55 10.33
CA PRO A 62 5.79 -15.02 9.49
C PRO A 62 5.34 -14.59 8.09
N ALA A 63 4.09 -14.87 7.68
CA ALA A 63 3.62 -14.65 6.32
C ALA A 63 3.67 -13.17 5.91
N VAL A 64 3.16 -12.26 6.77
CA VAL A 64 3.14 -10.83 6.49
C VAL A 64 4.54 -10.24 6.39
N PRO A 65 5.45 -10.41 7.38
CA PRO A 65 6.79 -9.86 7.25
C PRO A 65 7.60 -10.49 6.11
N SER A 66 7.41 -11.78 5.81
CA SER A 66 8.08 -12.43 4.67
C SER A 66 7.64 -11.87 3.33
N ALA A 67 6.33 -11.73 3.11
CA ALA A 67 5.78 -11.16 1.89
C ALA A 67 6.17 -9.68 1.75
N ALA A 68 6.10 -8.90 2.83
CA ALA A 68 6.51 -7.49 2.82
C ALA A 68 8.00 -7.33 2.48
N MET A 69 8.88 -8.15 3.06
CA MET A 69 10.31 -8.11 2.75
C MET A 69 10.63 -8.60 1.33
N ALA A 70 9.89 -9.58 0.80
CA ALA A 70 10.03 -10.02 -0.60
C ALA A 70 9.61 -8.90 -1.58
N LEU A 71 8.46 -8.25 -1.34
CA LEU A 71 8.02 -7.10 -2.11
C LEU A 71 9.00 -5.93 -2.02
N LEU A 72 9.52 -5.64 -0.83
CA LEU A 72 10.54 -4.60 -0.61
C LEU A 72 11.82 -4.90 -1.40
N GLY A 73 12.30 -6.14 -1.37
CA GLY A 73 13.45 -6.57 -2.17
C GLY A 73 13.20 -6.38 -3.67
N THR A 74 12.03 -6.80 -4.16
CA THR A 74 11.63 -6.56 -5.56
C THR A 74 11.64 -5.05 -5.87
N GLY A 75 11.07 -4.23 -4.99
CA GLY A 75 11.07 -2.78 -5.12
C GLY A 75 12.48 -2.19 -5.21
N ILE A 76 13.38 -2.60 -4.32
CA ILE A 76 14.78 -2.13 -4.33
C ILE A 76 15.48 -2.53 -5.65
N ALA A 77 15.29 -3.77 -6.12
CA ALA A 77 15.87 -4.23 -7.38
C ALA A 77 15.33 -3.43 -8.59
N LEU A 78 14.02 -3.17 -8.63
CA LEU A 78 13.38 -2.37 -9.68
C LEU A 78 13.84 -0.90 -9.63
N GLN A 79 13.86 -0.28 -8.47
CA GLN A 79 14.28 1.11 -8.31
C GLN A 79 15.77 1.29 -8.65
N TYR A 80 16.61 0.30 -8.30
CA TYR A 80 17.99 0.27 -8.75
C TYR A 80 18.09 0.13 -10.28
N ARG A 81 17.26 -0.72 -10.89
CA ARG A 81 17.19 -0.90 -12.34
C ARG A 81 16.78 0.41 -13.06
N ILE A 82 15.77 1.10 -12.56
CA ILE A 82 15.27 2.39 -13.09
C ILE A 82 16.33 3.50 -12.91
N GLY A 83 17.18 3.42 -11.90
CA GLY A 83 18.25 4.38 -11.65
C GLY A 83 17.98 5.37 -10.53
N THR A 84 16.85 5.28 -9.84
CA THR A 84 16.48 6.18 -8.73
C THR A 84 17.39 6.01 -7.50
N LEU A 85 18.07 4.87 -7.34
CA LEU A 85 18.99 4.58 -6.24
C LEU A 85 20.47 4.81 -6.56
N ARG A 86 20.78 5.42 -7.70
CA ARG A 86 22.19 5.56 -8.19
C ARG A 86 22.94 6.76 -7.64
N THR A 87 22.27 7.79 -7.15
CA THR A 87 22.93 9.03 -6.70
C THR A 87 23.50 8.85 -5.29
N VAL A 88 24.82 8.78 -5.18
CA VAL A 88 25.56 8.62 -3.92
C VAL A 88 25.91 9.98 -3.27
N GLU A 89 25.66 11.10 -3.96
CA GLU A 89 26.20 12.41 -3.60
C GLU A 89 25.60 13.07 -2.35
N ALA A 90 24.37 12.76 -1.98
CA ALA A 90 23.79 13.09 -0.66
C ALA A 90 22.57 12.20 -0.40
N PRO A 91 22.30 11.75 0.82
CA PRO A 91 21.11 10.98 1.09
C PRO A 91 19.87 11.84 0.82
N THR A 92 19.17 11.52 -0.29
CA THR A 92 17.90 12.16 -0.58
C THR A 92 16.86 11.74 0.46
N PRO A 93 15.82 12.56 0.73
CA PRO A 93 14.74 12.17 1.65
C PRO A 93 14.13 10.81 1.32
N SER A 94 14.11 10.42 0.06
CA SER A 94 13.62 9.10 -0.39
C SER A 94 14.55 7.94 0.00
N GLN A 95 15.85 8.16 0.05
CA GLN A 95 16.82 7.13 0.49
C GLN A 95 16.75 6.91 2.01
N LEU A 96 16.44 7.95 2.79
CA LEU A 96 16.22 7.86 4.23
C LEU A 96 14.88 7.18 4.57
N ALA A 97 13.95 7.09 3.63
CA ALA A 97 12.65 6.49 3.86
C ALA A 97 12.73 5.01 4.25
N LEU A 98 13.69 4.25 3.71
CA LEU A 98 13.85 2.83 4.02
C LEU A 98 14.28 2.60 5.48
N PRO A 99 15.39 3.18 5.99
CA PRO A 99 15.76 3.00 7.38
C PRO A 99 14.73 3.59 8.35
N ILE A 100 14.11 4.74 8.03
CA ILE A 100 13.03 5.32 8.83
C ILE A 100 11.81 4.38 8.84
N GLY A 101 11.42 3.83 7.71
CA GLY A 101 10.29 2.91 7.61
C GLY A 101 10.51 1.63 8.40
N ILE A 102 11.69 1.01 8.31
CA ILE A 102 12.04 -0.18 9.10
C ILE A 102 12.06 0.15 10.59
N ALA A 103 12.68 1.25 10.98
CA ALA A 103 12.69 1.70 12.37
C ALA A 103 11.27 1.93 12.90
N THR A 104 10.41 2.57 12.10
CA THR A 104 9.00 2.82 12.44
C THR A 104 8.23 1.49 12.56
N MET A 105 8.39 0.57 11.62
CA MET A 105 7.77 -0.76 11.66
C MET A 105 8.13 -1.51 12.95
N LEU A 106 9.42 -1.57 13.27
CA LEU A 106 9.91 -2.26 14.46
C LEU A 106 9.53 -1.54 15.75
N ALA A 107 9.59 -0.21 15.79
CA ALA A 107 9.16 0.58 16.94
C ALA A 107 7.67 0.38 17.24
N VAL A 108 6.80 0.47 16.22
CA VAL A 108 5.37 0.25 16.37
C VAL A 108 5.08 -1.18 16.85
N TRP A 109 5.72 -2.18 16.27
CA TRP A 109 5.60 -3.56 16.76
C TRP A 109 6.03 -3.69 18.21
N LEU A 110 7.21 -3.18 18.60
CA LEU A 110 7.73 -3.27 19.97
C LEU A 110 6.86 -2.54 20.99
N LEU A 111 6.33 -1.38 20.62
CA LEU A 111 5.50 -0.56 21.51
C LEU A 111 4.10 -1.14 21.70
N LEU A 112 3.52 -1.71 20.67
CA LEU A 112 2.10 -2.13 20.65
C LEU A 112 1.90 -3.64 20.76
N ARG A 113 2.94 -4.44 20.78
CA ARG A 113 2.84 -5.90 20.99
C ARG A 113 2.22 -6.24 22.35
N ARG A 114 1.73 -7.49 22.51
CA ARG A 114 1.19 -8.02 23.77
C ARG A 114 -0.02 -7.24 24.31
N ARG A 115 -1.06 -7.09 23.48
CA ARG A 115 -2.33 -6.40 23.79
C ARG A 115 -2.24 -4.89 24.01
N ARG A 116 -1.16 -4.26 23.63
CA ARG A 116 -1.05 -2.80 23.75
C ARG A 116 -1.76 -2.06 22.62
N ILE A 117 -2.15 -2.75 21.53
CA ILE A 117 -2.91 -2.15 20.43
C ILE A 117 -4.25 -1.58 20.91
N GLU A 118 -4.89 -2.20 21.90
CA GLU A 118 -6.14 -1.76 22.48
C GLU A 118 -6.04 -0.40 23.19
N ARG A 119 -4.83 0.05 23.54
CA ARG A 119 -4.58 1.40 24.09
C ARG A 119 -4.83 2.50 23.06
N LEU A 120 -4.85 2.17 21.77
CA LEU A 120 -5.17 3.11 20.71
C LEU A 120 -6.67 3.34 20.58
N GLU A 121 -7.50 2.39 21.03
CA GLU A 121 -8.96 2.46 20.89
C GLU A 121 -9.56 3.75 21.48
N PRO A 122 -9.27 4.17 22.72
CA PRO A 122 -9.82 5.41 23.28
C PRO A 122 -9.29 6.68 22.62
N LEU A 123 -8.19 6.60 21.86
CA LEU A 123 -7.54 7.74 21.20
C LEU A 123 -8.09 8.02 19.80
N TRP A 124 -9.21 7.42 19.42
CA TRP A 124 -9.78 7.53 18.07
C TRP A 124 -9.95 8.98 17.59
N GLY A 125 -10.40 9.88 18.49
CA GLY A 125 -10.57 11.28 18.17
C GLY A 125 -9.24 12.01 17.92
N VAL A 126 -8.16 11.63 18.62
CA VAL A 126 -6.82 12.17 18.39
C VAL A 126 -6.32 11.76 17.01
N PHE A 127 -6.49 10.49 16.63
CA PHE A 127 -6.09 10.00 15.30
C PHE A 127 -6.91 10.64 14.18
N LEU A 128 -8.21 10.82 14.37
CA LEU A 128 -9.06 11.52 13.42
C LEU A 128 -8.65 12.99 13.28
N GLY A 129 -8.45 13.69 14.42
CA GLY A 129 -7.97 15.07 14.42
C GLY A 129 -6.60 15.22 13.76
N ALA A 130 -5.68 14.29 14.01
CA ALA A 130 -4.37 14.25 13.37
C ALA A 130 -4.48 14.04 11.85
N ALA A 131 -5.37 13.14 11.40
CA ALA A 131 -5.61 12.94 9.97
C ALA A 131 -6.14 14.21 9.28
N VAL A 132 -7.12 14.87 9.89
CA VAL A 132 -7.67 16.15 9.41
C VAL A 132 -6.59 17.23 9.39
N ALA A 133 -5.80 17.35 10.47
CA ALA A 133 -4.73 18.33 10.56
C ALA A 133 -3.63 18.13 9.53
N VAL A 134 -3.25 16.88 9.24
CA VAL A 134 -2.27 16.57 8.19
C VAL A 134 -2.78 17.00 6.81
N ILE A 135 -4.02 16.65 6.44
CA ILE A 135 -4.57 17.02 5.14
C ILE A 135 -4.71 18.55 5.04
N ALA A 136 -5.26 19.20 6.05
CA ALA A 136 -5.41 20.64 6.10
C ALA A 136 -4.04 21.35 6.02
N GLY A 137 -3.05 20.84 6.75
CA GLY A 137 -1.67 21.37 6.71
C GLY A 137 -1.05 21.28 5.33
N VAL A 138 -1.28 20.18 4.60
CA VAL A 138 -0.81 20.03 3.22
C VAL A 138 -1.54 20.97 2.26
N ILE A 139 -2.83 21.24 2.45
CA ILE A 139 -3.57 22.21 1.65
C ILE A 139 -3.03 23.63 1.87
N VAL A 140 -2.74 24.00 3.12
CA VAL A 140 -2.29 25.35 3.48
C VAL A 140 -0.81 25.59 3.13
N ALA A 141 0.06 24.65 3.47
CA ALA A 141 1.52 24.81 3.35
C ALA A 141 2.10 24.13 2.09
N GLY A 142 1.34 23.28 1.40
CA GLY A 142 1.78 22.54 0.24
C GLY A 142 1.87 23.39 -1.01
N ARG A 143 2.77 22.98 -1.91
CA ARG A 143 2.86 23.55 -3.27
C ARG A 143 2.16 22.62 -4.24
N GLY A 144 1.40 23.20 -5.16
CA GLY A 144 0.76 22.44 -6.23
C GLY A 144 1.82 21.80 -7.15
N PHE A 145 1.88 20.48 -7.15
CA PHE A 145 2.76 19.71 -8.04
C PHE A 145 1.95 18.57 -8.66
N ARG A 146 2.04 18.43 -10.00
CA ARG A 146 1.27 17.40 -10.73
C ARG A 146 -0.21 17.34 -10.34
N GLY A 147 -0.71 18.48 -9.88
CA GLY A 147 -2.12 18.66 -9.59
C GLY A 147 -2.59 18.22 -8.19
N ALA A 148 -1.74 17.75 -7.29
CA ALA A 148 -1.99 17.60 -5.87
C ALA A 148 -1.04 18.52 -5.09
N PHE A 149 -1.35 18.75 -3.81
CA PHE A 149 -0.48 19.52 -2.93
C PHE A 149 0.55 18.61 -2.28
N TYR A 150 1.83 18.98 -2.36
CA TYR A 150 2.96 18.28 -1.75
C TYR A 150 3.77 19.25 -0.88
N LEU A 151 4.43 18.74 0.13
CA LEU A 151 5.42 19.51 0.86
C LEU A 151 6.74 19.59 0.08
N ALA A 152 7.63 20.49 0.52
CA ALA A 152 8.96 20.63 -0.06
C ALA A 152 9.69 19.27 -0.08
N GLY A 153 10.41 18.99 -1.18
CA GLY A 153 11.12 17.71 -1.38
C GLY A 153 10.26 16.57 -1.94
N GLY A 154 9.04 16.85 -2.43
CA GLY A 154 8.18 15.81 -3.06
C GLY A 154 7.56 14.83 -2.06
N MET A 155 7.64 15.10 -0.75
CA MET A 155 7.01 14.28 0.27
C MET A 155 5.50 14.51 0.32
N ASN A 156 4.73 13.43 0.35
CA ASN A 156 3.29 13.47 0.55
C ASN A 156 2.93 12.90 1.93
N PRO A 157 2.86 13.74 2.98
CA PRO A 157 2.52 13.26 4.32
C PRO A 157 1.07 12.76 4.44
N VAL A 158 0.22 13.01 3.43
CA VAL A 158 -1.15 12.47 3.39
C VAL A 158 -1.17 10.93 3.38
N GLU A 159 -0.08 10.30 2.98
CA GLU A 159 0.06 8.84 3.10
C GLU A 159 -0.20 8.32 4.53
N ILE A 160 0.23 9.06 5.58
CA ILE A 160 0.01 8.69 6.98
C ILE A 160 -1.47 8.73 7.39
N VAL A 161 -2.31 9.41 6.64
CA VAL A 161 -3.76 9.49 6.90
C VAL A 161 -4.42 8.11 6.83
N LYS A 162 -3.90 7.20 6.00
CA LYS A 162 -4.40 5.82 5.87
C LYS A 162 -4.48 5.08 7.20
N PRO A 163 -3.36 4.81 7.91
CA PRO A 163 -3.43 4.14 9.20
C PRO A 163 -4.15 4.95 10.27
N LEU A 164 -4.06 6.29 10.26
CA LEU A 164 -4.77 7.14 11.23
C LEU A 164 -6.29 6.98 11.10
N LEU A 165 -6.84 7.04 9.89
CA LEU A 165 -8.26 6.85 9.65
C LEU A 165 -8.71 5.41 9.93
N VAL A 166 -7.91 4.40 9.54
CA VAL A 166 -8.23 3.00 9.83
C VAL A 166 -8.34 2.75 11.33
N VAL A 167 -7.37 3.23 12.12
CA VAL A 167 -7.36 3.09 13.58
C VAL A 167 -8.55 3.82 14.23
N SER A 168 -8.84 5.04 13.78
CA SER A 168 -9.99 5.82 14.25
C SER A 168 -11.31 5.14 14.00
N VAL A 169 -11.56 4.74 12.75
CA VAL A 169 -12.82 4.11 12.33
C VAL A 169 -12.99 2.74 12.96
N ALA A 170 -11.90 1.99 13.13
CA ALA A 170 -11.94 0.70 13.80
C ALA A 170 -12.49 0.80 15.23
N SER A 171 -12.16 1.86 15.97
CA SER A 171 -12.70 2.11 17.31
C SER A 171 -14.22 2.35 17.27
N LEU A 172 -14.67 3.18 16.34
CA LEU A 172 -16.11 3.46 16.19
C LEU A 172 -16.89 2.21 15.79
N LEU A 173 -16.38 1.45 14.82
CA LEU A 173 -17.06 0.25 14.32
C LEU A 173 -17.05 -0.89 15.34
N SER A 174 -15.94 -1.11 16.06
CA SER A 174 -15.83 -2.15 17.09
C SER A 174 -16.76 -1.87 18.26
N GLY A 175 -16.81 -0.63 18.74
CA GLY A 175 -17.68 -0.21 19.85
C GLY A 175 -19.18 -0.36 19.54
N HIS A 176 -19.58 -0.18 18.28
CA HIS A 176 -20.99 -0.27 17.86
C HIS A 176 -21.35 -1.57 17.14
N ARG A 177 -20.48 -2.59 17.17
CA ARG A 177 -20.64 -3.85 16.43
C ARG A 177 -22.01 -4.52 16.63
N ARG A 178 -22.51 -4.55 17.87
CA ARG A 178 -23.82 -5.17 18.17
C ARG A 178 -24.98 -4.43 17.51
N LEU A 179 -24.92 -3.10 17.50
CA LEU A 179 -25.94 -2.25 16.90
C LEU A 179 -25.88 -2.27 15.38
N LEU A 180 -24.66 -2.26 14.82
CA LEU A 180 -24.42 -2.36 13.38
C LEU A 180 -24.94 -3.69 12.78
N ARG A 181 -24.99 -4.77 13.58
CA ARG A 181 -25.55 -6.07 13.18
C ARG A 181 -27.06 -6.15 13.29
N ARG A 182 -27.72 -5.25 14.06
CA ARG A 182 -29.18 -5.19 14.15
C ARG A 182 -29.73 -4.49 12.90
N GLY A 183 -30.75 -5.10 12.25
CA GLY A 183 -31.50 -4.44 11.19
C GLY A 183 -32.39 -3.36 11.78
N PHE A 184 -32.76 -2.37 10.97
CA PHE A 184 -33.73 -1.35 11.31
C PHE A 184 -35.00 -1.55 10.44
N LEU A 185 -36.15 -1.66 11.06
CA LEU A 185 -37.47 -1.86 10.38
C LEU A 185 -37.51 -3.06 9.39
N GLY A 186 -36.82 -4.18 9.71
CA GLY A 186 -36.75 -5.35 8.82
C GLY A 186 -35.76 -5.21 7.65
N ILE A 187 -35.22 -4.03 7.43
CA ILE A 187 -34.17 -3.77 6.42
C ILE A 187 -32.80 -4.04 7.07
N PRO A 188 -31.86 -4.66 6.37
CA PRO A 188 -30.53 -4.96 6.89
C PRO A 188 -29.62 -3.71 6.93
N LEU A 189 -30.16 -2.55 7.28
CA LEU A 189 -29.41 -1.30 7.49
C LEU A 189 -29.20 -1.06 8.99
N PRO A 190 -28.05 -0.49 9.40
CA PRO A 190 -27.85 -0.09 10.79
C PRO A 190 -28.77 1.07 11.16
N PRO A 191 -28.97 1.30 12.46
CA PRO A 191 -29.68 2.49 12.92
C PRO A 191 -29.10 3.76 12.33
N LEU A 192 -29.94 4.64 11.79
CA LEU A 192 -29.54 5.86 11.09
C LEU A 192 -28.62 6.77 11.92
N ASN A 193 -28.80 6.80 13.25
CA ASN A 193 -27.95 7.57 14.15
C ASN A 193 -26.48 7.11 14.10
N ILE A 194 -26.21 5.80 13.98
CA ILE A 194 -24.85 5.27 13.91
C ILE A 194 -24.25 5.56 12.53
N LEU A 195 -25.02 5.34 11.46
CA LEU A 195 -24.58 5.71 10.11
C LEU A 195 -24.29 7.21 10.02
N ALA A 196 -25.16 8.04 10.60
CA ALA A 196 -24.94 9.49 10.65
C ALA A 196 -23.67 9.83 11.45
N THR A 197 -23.43 9.20 12.59
CA THR A 197 -22.19 9.41 13.37
C THR A 197 -20.95 9.05 12.57
N VAL A 198 -20.93 7.87 11.95
CA VAL A 198 -19.80 7.47 11.09
C VAL A 198 -19.66 8.44 9.91
N GLY A 199 -20.76 8.83 9.27
CA GLY A 199 -20.76 9.76 8.15
C GLY A 199 -20.23 11.15 8.53
N VAL A 200 -20.69 11.72 9.66
CA VAL A 200 -20.25 13.03 10.14
C VAL A 200 -18.75 13.02 10.50
N LEU A 201 -18.26 11.96 11.11
CA LEU A 201 -16.84 11.84 11.46
C LEU A 201 -15.96 11.52 10.25
N TRP A 202 -16.50 10.84 9.23
CA TRP A 202 -15.80 10.50 8.00
C TRP A 202 -15.79 11.64 6.98
N ALA A 203 -16.80 12.51 6.97
CA ALA A 203 -16.94 13.58 5.99
C ALA A 203 -15.79 14.60 5.98
N PRO A 204 -15.29 15.12 7.13
CA PRO A 204 -14.22 16.12 7.11
C PRO A 204 -12.96 15.66 6.40
N PRO A 205 -12.33 14.52 6.71
CA PRO A 205 -11.15 14.07 5.97
C PRO A 205 -11.46 13.79 4.50
N MET A 206 -12.65 13.28 4.16
CA MET A 206 -13.02 13.02 2.77
C MET A 206 -13.22 14.31 1.96
N LEU A 207 -13.87 15.33 2.52
CA LEU A 207 -14.02 16.63 1.89
C LEU A 207 -12.67 17.32 1.67
N LEU A 208 -11.75 17.21 2.63
CA LEU A 208 -10.40 17.75 2.50
C LEU A 208 -9.59 17.01 1.42
N LEU A 209 -9.73 15.69 1.29
CA LEU A 209 -9.06 14.94 0.20
C LEU A 209 -9.59 15.37 -1.18
N VAL A 210 -10.89 15.62 -1.31
CA VAL A 210 -11.47 16.18 -2.53
C VAL A 210 -10.93 17.58 -2.80
N ALA A 211 -10.89 18.44 -1.78
CA ALA A 211 -10.33 19.80 -1.90
C ALA A 211 -8.84 19.80 -2.28
N GLN A 212 -8.08 18.82 -1.78
CA GLN A 212 -6.68 18.61 -2.17
C GLN A 212 -6.55 18.11 -3.61
N GLY A 213 -7.61 17.56 -4.19
CA GLY A 213 -7.62 16.96 -5.52
C GLY A 213 -7.05 15.53 -5.56
N ASP A 214 -6.94 14.86 -4.41
CA ASP A 214 -6.50 13.47 -4.31
C ASP A 214 -7.69 12.51 -4.38
N LEU A 215 -8.28 12.38 -5.57
CA LEU A 215 -9.40 11.49 -5.84
C LEU A 215 -9.03 10.00 -5.66
N GLY A 216 -7.76 9.67 -5.87
CA GLY A 216 -7.26 8.32 -5.66
C GLY A 216 -7.32 7.91 -4.19
N MET A 217 -6.76 8.74 -3.30
CA MET A 217 -6.82 8.51 -1.85
C MET A 217 -8.26 8.53 -1.33
N PHE A 218 -9.10 9.44 -1.84
CA PHE A 218 -10.54 9.48 -1.55
C PHE A 218 -11.21 8.13 -1.87
N ALA A 219 -11.00 7.59 -3.08
CA ALA A 219 -11.57 6.32 -3.50
C ALA A 219 -11.05 5.15 -2.65
N LEU A 220 -9.74 5.10 -2.40
CA LEU A 220 -9.08 4.09 -1.57
C LEU A 220 -9.66 4.05 -0.16
N MET A 221 -9.79 5.21 0.49
CA MET A 221 -10.26 5.28 1.88
C MET A 221 -11.73 4.92 1.99
N ASN A 222 -12.59 5.35 1.05
CA ASN A 222 -13.99 4.95 1.04
C ASN A 222 -14.16 3.44 0.77
N ALA A 223 -13.42 2.88 -0.17
CA ALA A 223 -13.42 1.43 -0.42
C ALA A 223 -12.93 0.64 0.82
N THR A 224 -11.91 1.15 1.52
CA THR A 224 -11.43 0.55 2.78
C THR A 224 -12.50 0.58 3.87
N LEU A 225 -13.21 1.69 4.04
CA LEU A 225 -14.34 1.80 4.97
C LEU A 225 -15.42 0.78 4.66
N LEU A 226 -15.79 0.59 3.38
CA LEU A 226 -16.80 -0.40 2.97
C LEU A 226 -16.39 -1.83 3.33
N VAL A 227 -15.12 -2.19 3.13
CA VAL A 227 -14.59 -3.50 3.53
C VAL A 227 -14.63 -3.65 5.07
N MET A 228 -14.26 -2.62 5.84
CA MET A 228 -14.34 -2.63 7.30
C MET A 228 -15.80 -2.78 7.78
N LEU A 229 -16.74 -2.05 7.19
CA LEU A 229 -18.17 -2.17 7.48
C LEU A 229 -18.67 -3.59 7.19
N TYR A 230 -18.30 -4.18 6.05
CA TYR A 230 -18.63 -5.57 5.72
C TYR A 230 -18.07 -6.53 6.77
N ALA A 231 -16.81 -6.41 7.14
CA ALA A 231 -16.16 -7.29 8.12
C ALA A 231 -16.84 -7.24 9.50
N VAL A 232 -17.29 -6.06 9.93
CA VAL A 232 -17.96 -5.88 11.22
C VAL A 232 -19.41 -6.37 11.18
N THR A 233 -20.14 -6.10 10.08
CA THR A 233 -21.57 -6.39 9.94
C THR A 233 -21.85 -7.79 9.40
N ASN A 234 -20.93 -8.33 8.60
CA ASN A 234 -21.09 -9.54 7.79
C ASN A 234 -22.27 -9.46 6.79
N ARG A 235 -22.54 -8.26 6.27
CA ARG A 235 -23.64 -8.01 5.32
C ARG A 235 -23.08 -7.54 3.99
N SER A 236 -23.27 -8.34 2.95
CA SER A 236 -22.84 -8.04 1.58
C SER A 236 -23.46 -6.77 1.01
N LEU A 237 -24.63 -6.36 1.53
CA LEU A 237 -25.31 -5.13 1.12
C LEU A 237 -24.41 -3.89 1.29
N TYR A 238 -23.59 -3.80 2.37
CA TYR A 238 -22.66 -2.68 2.56
C TYR A 238 -21.55 -2.69 1.53
N LEU A 239 -21.08 -3.88 1.16
CA LEU A 239 -20.03 -4.00 0.16
C LEU A 239 -20.60 -3.67 -1.22
N VAL A 240 -21.62 -4.40 -1.67
CA VAL A 240 -22.19 -4.24 -3.02
C VAL A 240 -22.87 -2.89 -3.20
N GLY A 241 -23.75 -2.51 -2.28
CA GLY A 241 -24.45 -1.22 -2.32
C GLY A 241 -23.51 -0.03 -2.14
N GLY A 242 -22.52 -0.16 -1.25
CA GLY A 242 -21.51 0.86 -1.02
C GLY A 242 -20.59 1.07 -2.23
N PHE A 243 -20.11 0.00 -2.86
CA PHE A 243 -19.33 0.11 -4.10
C PHE A 243 -20.17 0.64 -5.26
N ALA A 244 -21.43 0.22 -5.40
CA ALA A 244 -22.35 0.79 -6.39
C ALA A 244 -22.54 2.29 -6.17
N ALA A 245 -22.77 2.73 -4.93
CA ALA A 245 -22.89 4.14 -4.58
C ALA A 245 -21.58 4.91 -4.84
N LEU A 246 -20.43 4.35 -4.45
CA LEU A 246 -19.11 4.95 -4.72
C LEU A 246 -18.86 5.11 -6.22
N PHE A 247 -19.20 4.10 -7.00
CA PHE A 247 -19.11 4.14 -8.46
C PHE A 247 -20.05 5.20 -9.06
N ALA A 248 -21.30 5.28 -8.60
CA ALA A 248 -22.25 6.29 -9.06
C ALA A 248 -21.78 7.73 -8.74
N VAL A 249 -21.27 7.95 -7.52
CA VAL A 249 -20.67 9.24 -7.14
C VAL A 249 -19.45 9.54 -7.99
N ALA A 250 -18.57 8.58 -8.21
CA ALA A 250 -17.39 8.75 -9.07
C ALA A 250 -17.77 9.07 -10.51
N ALA A 251 -18.77 8.39 -11.08
CA ALA A 251 -19.25 8.63 -12.44
C ALA A 251 -19.77 10.06 -12.64
N VAL A 252 -20.31 10.69 -11.60
CA VAL A 252 -20.77 12.08 -11.64
C VAL A 252 -19.62 13.05 -11.29
N ALA A 253 -18.86 12.79 -10.23
CA ALA A 253 -17.88 13.71 -9.70
C ALA A 253 -16.60 13.80 -10.56
N ILE A 254 -16.16 12.68 -11.15
CA ILE A 254 -14.94 12.65 -11.99
C ILE A 254 -15.06 13.62 -13.19
N PRO A 255 -16.14 13.59 -13.99
CA PRO A 255 -16.29 14.54 -15.12
C PRO A 255 -16.46 16.01 -14.70
N MET A 256 -16.81 16.29 -13.44
CA MET A 256 -16.96 17.66 -12.95
C MET A 256 -15.62 18.33 -12.65
N THR A 257 -14.56 17.57 -12.45
CA THR A 257 -13.21 18.08 -12.20
C THR A 257 -12.38 18.04 -13.50
N GLU A 258 -11.56 19.06 -13.73
CA GLU A 258 -10.69 19.13 -14.93
C GLU A 258 -9.75 17.91 -14.99
N ARG A 259 -9.15 17.55 -13.86
CA ARG A 259 -8.26 16.36 -13.75
C ARG A 259 -9.01 15.06 -14.01
N GLY A 260 -10.21 14.95 -13.46
CA GLY A 260 -11.05 13.77 -13.68
C GLY A 260 -11.38 13.60 -15.16
N ARG A 261 -11.73 14.70 -15.85
CA ARG A 261 -11.98 14.69 -17.30
C ARG A 261 -10.73 14.26 -18.10
N VAL A 262 -9.57 14.82 -17.77
CA VAL A 262 -8.31 14.46 -18.45
C VAL A 262 -7.98 12.98 -18.25
N ARG A 263 -8.10 12.46 -17.01
CA ARG A 263 -7.83 11.05 -16.73
C ARG A 263 -8.86 10.12 -17.38
N LEU A 264 -10.13 10.51 -17.39
CA LEU A 264 -11.19 9.75 -18.03
C LEU A 264 -11.02 9.71 -19.55
N ALA A 265 -10.72 10.84 -20.18
CA ALA A 265 -10.43 10.93 -21.62
C ALA A 265 -9.21 10.08 -21.99
N ALA A 266 -8.11 10.19 -21.25
CA ALA A 266 -6.91 9.38 -21.44
C ALA A 266 -7.16 7.87 -21.25
N TRP A 267 -8.08 7.50 -20.38
CA TRP A 267 -8.46 6.11 -20.17
C TRP A 267 -9.34 5.57 -21.31
N LEU A 268 -10.31 6.37 -21.78
CA LEU A 268 -11.20 5.98 -22.90
C LEU A 268 -10.43 5.91 -24.22
N ASP A 269 -9.71 6.97 -24.56
CA ASP A 269 -8.91 7.07 -25.79
C ASP A 269 -7.50 7.63 -25.50
N PRO A 270 -6.55 6.76 -25.14
CA PRO A 270 -5.18 7.17 -24.89
C PRO A 270 -4.43 7.62 -26.15
N PHE A 271 -4.92 7.26 -27.35
CA PHE A 271 -4.29 7.60 -28.63
C PHE A 271 -4.55 9.06 -29.04
N SER A 272 -5.57 9.71 -28.49
CA SER A 272 -5.88 11.11 -28.77
C SER A 272 -4.88 12.10 -28.18
N SER A 273 -3.97 11.66 -27.29
CA SER A 273 -3.01 12.52 -26.59
C SER A 273 -1.57 12.10 -26.92
N GLU A 274 -0.84 12.95 -27.64
CA GLU A 274 0.59 12.74 -27.91
C GLU A 274 1.48 13.02 -26.70
N THR A 275 0.93 13.62 -25.65
CA THR A 275 1.63 13.97 -24.40
C THR A 275 0.72 13.77 -23.18
N GLY A 276 1.31 13.78 -21.98
CA GLY A 276 0.55 13.72 -20.72
C GLY A 276 0.06 12.33 -20.35
N THR A 277 -1.13 12.25 -19.75
CA THR A 277 -1.63 10.99 -19.14
C THR A 277 -1.92 9.91 -20.17
N GLY A 278 -2.42 10.25 -21.36
CA GLY A 278 -2.67 9.27 -22.43
C GLY A 278 -1.37 8.64 -22.92
N TRP A 279 -0.36 9.45 -23.16
CA TRP A 279 0.98 8.98 -23.55
C TRP A 279 1.59 8.03 -22.51
N GLN A 280 1.44 8.33 -21.21
CA GLN A 280 1.93 7.46 -20.14
C GLN A 280 1.28 6.07 -20.18
N ILE A 281 -0.05 6.04 -20.38
CA ILE A 281 -0.79 4.77 -20.49
C ILE A 281 -0.34 3.99 -21.74
N LEU A 282 -0.15 4.67 -22.87
CA LEU A 282 0.32 4.03 -24.11
C LEU A 282 1.70 3.40 -23.92
N GLN A 283 2.64 4.12 -23.34
CA GLN A 283 3.99 3.58 -23.08
C GLN A 283 3.96 2.37 -22.13
N ALA A 284 3.10 2.39 -21.12
CA ALA A 284 2.90 1.23 -20.25
C ALA A 284 2.32 0.02 -21.02
N LEU A 285 1.35 0.25 -21.93
CA LEU A 285 0.79 -0.84 -22.74
C LEU A 285 1.83 -1.39 -23.74
N VAL A 286 2.67 -0.55 -24.32
CA VAL A 286 3.80 -0.98 -25.16
C VAL A 286 4.79 -1.83 -24.37
N ALA A 287 5.11 -1.41 -23.12
CA ALA A 287 5.97 -2.18 -22.23
C ALA A 287 5.40 -3.58 -21.95
N TYR A 288 4.09 -3.71 -21.65
CA TYR A 288 3.45 -5.04 -21.49
C TYR A 288 3.45 -5.87 -22.78
N TYR A 289 3.21 -5.23 -23.92
CA TYR A 289 3.23 -5.90 -25.21
C TYR A 289 4.63 -6.45 -25.55
N SER A 290 5.68 -5.64 -25.36
CA SER A 290 7.06 -6.07 -25.62
C SER A 290 7.53 -7.18 -24.69
N GLY A 291 7.07 -7.19 -23.43
CA GLY A 291 7.42 -8.24 -22.48
C GLY A 291 6.74 -9.57 -22.74
N GLY A 292 5.54 -9.58 -23.31
CA GLY A 292 4.79 -10.81 -23.58
C GLY A 292 4.63 -11.70 -22.34
N ILE A 293 4.78 -13.01 -22.51
CA ILE A 293 4.61 -13.97 -21.40
C ILE A 293 5.86 -14.02 -20.50
N TRP A 294 7.05 -14.08 -21.08
CA TRP A 294 8.30 -14.37 -20.37
C TRP A 294 9.16 -13.15 -20.05
N GLY A 295 8.83 -12.00 -20.63
CA GLY A 295 9.61 -10.77 -20.51
C GLY A 295 10.77 -10.69 -21.49
N THR A 296 11.31 -9.48 -21.64
CA THR A 296 12.53 -9.21 -22.43
C THR A 296 13.80 -9.64 -21.69
N GLY A 297 13.69 -9.96 -20.41
CA GLY A 297 14.79 -10.23 -19.49
C GLY A 297 15.00 -9.07 -18.51
N PHE A 298 15.17 -9.41 -17.23
CA PHE A 298 15.34 -8.38 -16.20
C PHE A 298 16.65 -7.63 -16.39
N GLY A 299 16.57 -6.33 -16.58
CA GLY A 299 17.68 -5.45 -16.93
C GLY A 299 17.77 -5.10 -18.43
N ALA A 300 17.06 -5.82 -19.31
CA ALA A 300 17.14 -5.65 -20.77
C ALA A 300 16.00 -4.76 -21.36
N GLY A 301 15.01 -4.37 -20.57
CA GLY A 301 13.95 -3.45 -20.99
C GLY A 301 14.40 -1.98 -21.14
N SER A 302 13.46 -1.11 -21.46
CA SER A 302 13.67 0.33 -21.66
C SER A 302 12.85 1.19 -20.68
N PRO A 303 13.13 1.17 -19.37
CA PRO A 303 12.31 1.83 -18.35
C PRO A 303 12.14 3.33 -18.60
N ASN A 304 13.13 3.98 -19.22
CA ASN A 304 13.08 5.42 -19.54
C ASN A 304 12.03 5.77 -20.60
N ALA A 305 11.52 4.79 -21.36
CA ALA A 305 10.44 5.01 -22.32
C ALA A 305 9.10 5.26 -21.64
N VAL A 306 8.89 4.74 -20.43
CA VAL A 306 7.65 4.91 -19.66
C VAL A 306 7.79 6.12 -18.73
N PRO A 307 7.03 7.21 -18.94
CA PRO A 307 7.11 8.37 -18.05
C PRO A 307 6.63 8.03 -16.63
N ILE A 308 7.27 8.65 -15.63
CA ILE A 308 6.93 8.44 -14.19
C ILE A 308 6.96 6.96 -13.78
N VAL A 309 7.81 6.20 -14.41
CA VAL A 309 7.97 4.77 -14.20
C VAL A 309 8.34 4.43 -12.75
N GLU A 310 9.07 5.30 -12.09
CA GLU A 310 9.56 5.12 -10.73
C GLU A 310 8.43 5.08 -9.67
N SER A 311 7.29 5.73 -9.93
CA SER A 311 6.17 5.81 -8.97
C SER A 311 4.92 5.05 -9.44
N ASP A 312 4.23 5.57 -10.45
CA ASP A 312 2.89 5.11 -10.80
C ASP A 312 2.91 3.90 -11.73
N PHE A 313 3.96 3.76 -12.56
CA PHE A 313 4.06 2.75 -13.60
C PHE A 313 5.16 1.70 -13.37
N VAL A 314 5.62 1.55 -12.14
CA VAL A 314 6.66 0.53 -11.80
C VAL A 314 6.21 -0.88 -12.21
N TYR A 315 4.92 -1.17 -12.16
CA TYR A 315 4.36 -2.46 -12.58
C TYR A 315 4.48 -2.70 -14.09
N ALA A 316 4.55 -1.64 -14.92
CA ALA A 316 4.78 -1.77 -16.35
C ALA A 316 6.18 -2.33 -16.65
N ILE A 317 7.20 -1.94 -15.86
CA ILE A 317 8.56 -2.50 -16.01
C ILE A 317 8.61 -3.97 -15.61
N VAL A 318 7.86 -4.36 -14.57
CA VAL A 318 7.70 -5.79 -14.26
C VAL A 318 7.13 -6.52 -15.48
N GLY A 319 6.13 -5.94 -16.15
CA GLY A 319 5.52 -6.51 -17.35
C GLY A 319 6.47 -6.56 -18.55
N GLU A 320 7.28 -5.53 -18.78
CA GLU A 320 8.27 -5.49 -19.85
C GLU A 320 9.39 -6.50 -19.64
N GLU A 321 10.04 -6.44 -18.46
CA GLU A 321 11.27 -7.20 -18.23
C GLU A 321 11.03 -8.64 -17.75
N LEU A 322 9.97 -8.89 -16.97
CA LEU A 322 9.63 -10.21 -16.42
C LEU A 322 8.38 -10.83 -17.07
N GLY A 323 7.71 -10.09 -17.95
CA GLY A 323 6.52 -10.54 -18.65
C GLY A 323 5.31 -10.75 -17.74
N MET A 324 4.29 -11.42 -18.29
CA MET A 324 3.08 -11.79 -17.56
C MET A 324 3.40 -12.70 -16.36
N THR A 325 4.41 -13.55 -16.45
CA THR A 325 4.86 -14.43 -15.35
C THR A 325 5.38 -13.64 -14.17
N GLY A 326 6.17 -12.60 -14.40
CA GLY A 326 6.64 -11.69 -13.35
C GLY A 326 5.51 -10.87 -12.75
N CYS A 327 4.60 -10.37 -13.59
CA CYS A 327 3.39 -9.68 -13.14
C CYS A 327 2.55 -10.57 -12.19
N ALA A 328 2.32 -11.84 -12.57
CA ALA A 328 1.60 -12.80 -11.75
C ALA A 328 2.34 -13.10 -10.44
N ALA A 329 3.66 -13.27 -10.48
CA ALA A 329 4.47 -13.50 -9.28
C ALA A 329 4.38 -12.34 -8.28
N VAL A 330 4.45 -11.10 -8.74
CA VAL A 330 4.28 -9.90 -7.90
C VAL A 330 2.86 -9.85 -7.32
N LEU A 331 1.81 -10.14 -8.10
CA LEU A 331 0.44 -10.20 -7.59
C LEU A 331 0.26 -11.32 -6.56
N LEU A 332 0.91 -12.47 -6.72
CA LEU A 332 0.90 -13.55 -5.73
C LEU A 332 1.57 -13.13 -4.42
N LEU A 333 2.65 -12.34 -4.45
CA LEU A 333 3.26 -11.79 -3.24
C LEU A 333 2.32 -10.82 -2.51
N TYR A 334 1.62 -9.93 -3.24
CA TYR A 334 0.56 -9.11 -2.64
C TYR A 334 -0.60 -9.94 -2.14
N GLY A 335 -1.00 -10.96 -2.86
CA GLY A 335 -2.00 -11.95 -2.42
C GLY A 335 -1.60 -12.61 -1.10
N ALA A 336 -0.33 -13.02 -0.96
CA ALA A 336 0.20 -13.59 0.27
C ALA A 336 0.19 -12.58 1.43
N LEU A 337 0.53 -11.31 1.17
CA LEU A 337 0.46 -10.22 2.15
C LEU A 337 -0.98 -10.00 2.63
N VAL A 338 -1.93 -9.89 1.70
CA VAL A 338 -3.35 -9.68 1.99
C VAL A 338 -3.94 -10.90 2.72
N PHE A 339 -3.69 -12.10 2.23
CA PHE A 339 -4.16 -13.33 2.90
C PHE A 339 -3.59 -13.45 4.31
N GLY A 340 -2.29 -13.17 4.48
CA GLY A 340 -1.63 -13.12 5.78
C GLY A 340 -2.29 -12.12 6.73
N GLY A 341 -2.56 -10.91 6.25
CA GLY A 341 -3.23 -9.87 7.02
C GLY A 341 -4.68 -10.21 7.38
N LEU A 342 -5.47 -10.79 6.46
CA LEU A 342 -6.82 -11.28 6.75
C LEU A 342 -6.82 -12.43 7.76
N ARG A 343 -5.82 -13.30 7.70
CA ARG A 343 -5.63 -14.36 8.70
C ARG A 343 -5.32 -13.79 10.08
N ILE A 344 -4.50 -12.73 10.17
CA ILE A 344 -4.27 -11.99 11.42
C ILE A 344 -5.59 -11.41 11.93
N ALA A 345 -6.36 -10.73 11.07
CA ALA A 345 -7.65 -10.14 11.41
C ALA A 345 -8.64 -11.18 11.96
N SER A 346 -8.72 -12.36 11.32
CA SER A 346 -9.63 -13.44 11.74
C SER A 346 -9.25 -14.09 13.07
N ARG A 347 -7.98 -13.98 13.50
CA ARG A 347 -7.44 -14.57 14.73
C ARG A 347 -7.22 -13.56 15.84
N ALA A 348 -7.41 -12.27 15.55
CA ALA A 348 -7.25 -11.22 16.53
C ALA A 348 -8.17 -11.42 17.74
N ARG A 349 -7.67 -11.11 18.93
CA ARG A 349 -8.34 -11.39 20.19
C ARG A 349 -9.47 -10.43 20.50
N SER A 350 -9.36 -9.17 20.06
CA SER A 350 -10.39 -8.16 20.25
C SER A 350 -11.06 -7.76 18.94
N ALA A 351 -12.30 -7.29 19.04
CA ALA A 351 -13.03 -6.76 17.87
C ALA A 351 -12.32 -5.55 17.25
N TYR A 352 -11.71 -4.73 18.10
CA TYR A 352 -10.91 -3.59 17.67
C TYR A 352 -9.69 -4.01 16.86
N ALA A 353 -8.85 -4.89 17.41
CA ALA A 353 -7.66 -5.40 16.72
C ALA A 353 -8.02 -6.10 15.39
N SER A 354 -9.11 -6.89 15.38
CA SER A 354 -9.65 -7.50 14.16
C SER A 354 -10.05 -6.46 13.11
N CYS A 355 -10.72 -5.40 13.53
CA CYS A 355 -11.16 -4.33 12.64
C CYS A 355 -9.96 -3.52 12.09
N VAL A 356 -8.98 -3.18 12.94
CA VAL A 356 -7.73 -2.53 12.52
C VAL A 356 -6.99 -3.40 11.50
N ALA A 357 -6.76 -4.67 11.79
CA ALA A 357 -6.06 -5.58 10.88
C ALA A 357 -6.79 -5.72 9.54
N THR A 358 -8.13 -5.81 9.56
CA THR A 358 -8.94 -5.82 8.33
C THR A 358 -8.76 -4.56 7.53
N GLY A 359 -8.87 -3.39 8.17
CA GLY A 359 -8.75 -2.09 7.50
C GLY A 359 -7.37 -1.87 6.89
N LEU A 360 -6.29 -2.17 7.63
CA LEU A 360 -4.92 -2.05 7.13
C LEU A 360 -4.68 -2.99 5.94
N THR A 361 -5.14 -4.23 6.04
CA THR A 361 -4.99 -5.23 4.97
C THR A 361 -5.81 -4.85 3.74
N ALA A 362 -7.06 -4.41 3.93
CA ALA A 362 -7.90 -3.93 2.84
C ALA A 362 -7.29 -2.72 2.15
N CYS A 363 -6.76 -1.76 2.90
CA CYS A 363 -6.07 -0.59 2.35
C CYS A 363 -4.90 -1.00 1.46
N LEU A 364 -4.01 -1.90 1.92
CA LEU A 364 -2.88 -2.40 1.13
C LEU A 364 -3.33 -3.15 -0.13
N GLY A 365 -4.31 -4.04 -0.01
CA GLY A 365 -4.84 -4.80 -1.15
C GLY A 365 -5.55 -3.91 -2.18
N LEU A 366 -6.41 -3.01 -1.72
CA LEU A 366 -7.12 -2.07 -2.60
C LEU A 366 -6.16 -1.08 -3.27
N GLN A 367 -5.15 -0.60 -2.54
CA GLN A 367 -4.10 0.26 -3.11
C GLN A 367 -3.36 -0.47 -4.25
N THR A 368 -3.02 -1.73 -4.06
CA THR A 368 -2.40 -2.57 -5.10
C THR A 368 -3.32 -2.70 -6.31
N LEU A 369 -4.60 -3.03 -6.11
CA LEU A 369 -5.56 -3.16 -7.19
C LEU A 369 -5.77 -1.86 -7.96
N LEU A 370 -5.84 -0.72 -7.27
CA LEU A 370 -5.99 0.59 -7.90
C LEU A 370 -4.76 0.99 -8.74
N ASN A 371 -3.54 0.71 -8.26
CA ASN A 371 -2.33 0.98 -9.04
C ASN A 371 -2.25 0.06 -10.26
N VAL A 372 -2.32 -1.26 -10.05
CA VAL A 372 -2.23 -2.25 -11.14
C VAL A 372 -3.35 -2.04 -12.16
N GLY A 373 -4.58 -1.81 -11.70
CA GLY A 373 -5.72 -1.54 -12.59
C GLY A 373 -5.53 -0.26 -13.42
N GLY A 374 -4.94 0.79 -12.84
CA GLY A 374 -4.59 2.02 -13.56
C GLY A 374 -3.49 1.80 -14.60
N CYS A 375 -2.42 1.09 -14.22
CA CYS A 375 -1.29 0.79 -15.11
C CYS A 375 -1.68 -0.10 -16.29
N THR A 376 -2.59 -1.04 -16.08
CA THR A 376 -3.07 -1.98 -17.10
C THR A 376 -4.26 -1.45 -17.92
N LYS A 377 -4.66 -0.19 -17.69
CA LYS A 377 -5.86 0.41 -18.30
C LYS A 377 -7.18 -0.31 -17.95
N ALA A 378 -7.22 -1.14 -16.91
CA ALA A 378 -8.46 -1.76 -16.45
C ALA A 378 -9.42 -0.75 -15.80
N ILE A 379 -8.88 0.28 -15.15
CA ILE A 379 -9.60 1.43 -14.58
C ILE A 379 -8.88 2.73 -14.92
N PRO A 380 -9.51 3.91 -14.79
CA PRO A 380 -8.82 5.18 -14.93
C PRO A 380 -7.65 5.32 -13.96
N LEU A 381 -6.54 5.92 -14.43
CA LEU A 381 -5.32 6.08 -13.62
C LEU A 381 -5.60 6.90 -12.35
N THR A 382 -5.27 6.33 -11.20
CA THR A 382 -5.51 6.96 -9.89
C THR A 382 -4.34 7.78 -9.39
N GLY A 383 -3.11 7.47 -9.82
CA GLY A 383 -1.88 8.11 -9.33
C GLY A 383 -1.50 7.70 -7.92
N ILE A 384 -1.97 6.54 -7.46
CA ILE A 384 -1.59 5.96 -6.16
C ILE A 384 -0.39 5.05 -6.38
N PRO A 385 0.70 5.17 -5.59
CA PRO A 385 1.89 4.35 -5.76
C PRO A 385 1.63 2.89 -5.34
N LEU A 386 2.33 1.96 -5.96
CA LEU A 386 2.29 0.53 -5.61
C LEU A 386 3.06 0.30 -4.31
N PRO A 387 2.43 -0.24 -3.24
CA PRO A 387 3.06 -0.40 -1.92
C PRO A 387 4.37 -1.19 -1.99
N LEU A 388 5.45 -0.72 -1.35
CA LEU A 388 6.77 -1.35 -1.27
C LEU A 388 7.57 -1.42 -2.59
N LEU A 389 6.95 -1.26 -3.76
CA LEU A 389 7.63 -1.30 -5.06
C LEU A 389 7.92 0.09 -5.62
N SER A 390 6.93 1.00 -5.54
CA SER A 390 7.06 2.36 -6.08
C SER A 390 8.05 3.21 -5.29
N HIS A 391 8.72 4.12 -6.01
CA HIS A 391 9.51 5.19 -5.41
C HIS A 391 8.59 6.22 -4.77
N GLY A 392 8.43 6.15 -3.47
CA GLY A 392 7.63 7.10 -2.70
C GLY A 392 8.02 7.00 -1.22
N GLY A 393 8.88 7.92 -0.74
CA GLY A 393 9.41 7.85 0.62
C GLY A 393 8.31 7.80 1.68
N SER A 394 7.29 8.67 1.57
CA SER A 394 6.15 8.69 2.50
C SER A 394 5.31 7.41 2.41
N SER A 395 5.09 6.89 1.19
CA SER A 395 4.32 5.66 0.98
C SER A 395 5.04 4.44 1.56
N LEU A 396 6.36 4.36 1.39
CA LEU A 396 7.20 3.30 1.95
C LEU A 396 7.14 3.29 3.49
N VAL A 397 7.38 4.45 4.12
CA VAL A 397 7.33 4.59 5.58
C VAL A 397 5.95 4.21 6.10
N THR A 398 4.88 4.69 5.47
CA THR A 398 3.51 4.40 5.89
C THR A 398 3.16 2.93 5.72
N THR A 399 3.58 2.30 4.61
CA THR A 399 3.33 0.87 4.37
C THR A 399 4.07 0.01 5.40
N LEU A 400 5.31 0.35 5.75
CA LEU A 400 6.07 -0.33 6.80
C LEU A 400 5.47 -0.08 8.19
N LEU A 401 4.94 1.12 8.49
CA LEU A 401 4.17 1.40 9.70
C LEU A 401 2.93 0.49 9.78
N MET A 402 2.15 0.40 8.70
CA MET A 402 0.97 -0.47 8.63
C MET A 402 1.36 -1.94 8.83
N THR A 403 2.48 -2.38 8.26
CA THR A 403 3.04 -3.71 8.49
C THR A 403 3.42 -3.90 9.96
N GLY A 404 4.02 -2.91 10.62
CA GLY A 404 4.33 -2.93 12.04
C GLY A 404 3.10 -3.09 12.94
N LEU A 405 1.98 -2.42 12.60
CA LEU A 405 0.70 -2.60 13.26
C LEU A 405 0.16 -4.04 13.10
N LEU A 406 0.22 -4.60 11.89
CA LEU A 406 -0.16 -5.99 11.64
C LEU A 406 0.72 -6.98 12.41
N LEU A 407 2.03 -6.73 12.49
CA LEU A 407 2.94 -7.53 13.33
C LEU A 407 2.58 -7.47 14.82
N ALA A 408 2.23 -6.28 15.33
CA ALA A 408 1.84 -6.10 16.73
C ALA A 408 0.57 -6.89 17.06
N ILE A 409 -0.42 -6.89 16.17
CA ILE A 409 -1.66 -7.66 16.32
C ILE A 409 -1.38 -9.16 16.20
N SER A 410 -0.53 -9.58 15.26
CA SER A 410 -0.18 -10.98 15.06
C SER A 410 0.61 -11.57 16.24
N ASP A 411 1.42 -10.78 16.92
CA ASP A 411 2.23 -11.22 18.08
C ASP A 411 1.37 -11.54 19.31
N GLU A 412 0.09 -11.23 19.27
CA GLU A 412 -0.90 -11.59 20.29
C GLU A 412 -1.54 -12.98 20.07
N GLU A 413 -1.33 -13.62 18.92
CA GLU A 413 -1.85 -14.95 18.65
C GLU A 413 -1.24 -15.98 19.60
N PRO A 414 -2.03 -16.93 20.17
CA PRO A 414 -1.46 -18.08 20.84
C PRO A 414 -0.68 -18.92 19.82
N PRO A 415 0.46 -19.51 20.21
CA PRO A 415 1.25 -20.34 19.29
C PRO A 415 0.38 -21.44 18.69
N LEU A 416 0.62 -21.74 17.40
CA LEU A 416 -0.17 -22.63 16.53
C LEU A 416 -0.41 -24.07 17.10
N GLY A 417 0.18 -24.43 18.25
CA GLY A 417 -0.02 -25.72 18.94
C GLY A 417 -0.91 -25.67 20.19
N ALA A 418 -1.29 -24.48 20.68
CA ALA A 418 -1.98 -24.37 21.98
C ALA A 418 -3.51 -24.58 21.92
N ARG A 419 -4.09 -24.78 20.74
CA ARG A 419 -5.55 -24.97 20.56
C ARG A 419 -6.02 -26.42 20.56
N SER A 420 -5.12 -27.41 20.54
CA SER A 420 -5.51 -28.84 20.50
C SER A 420 -5.79 -29.48 21.89
N GLY A 421 -5.78 -28.71 22.97
CA GLY A 421 -5.90 -29.20 24.32
C GLY A 421 -7.13 -28.76 25.14
N ARG A 422 -8.18 -28.22 24.46
CA ARG A 422 -9.47 -27.96 25.14
C ARG A 422 -10.60 -28.52 24.28
N SER A 423 -10.79 -29.82 24.39
CA SER A 423 -12.05 -30.51 24.08
C SER A 423 -12.85 -30.65 25.38
#